data_7411a197193f27dc2b147a2f5780ffc0
#
_entry.id   7411a197193f27dc2b147a2f5780ffc0
#
_cell.length_a   1.000
_cell.length_b   1.000
_cell.length_c   1.000
_cell.angle_alpha   90.00
_cell.angle_beta   90.00
_cell.angle_gamma   90.00
#
_symmetry.space_group_name_H-M   'P 1'
#
loop_
_entity.id
_entity.type
_entity.pdbx_description
1 polymer ?
#
loop_
_entity_poly.entity_id
_entity_poly.type
_entity_poly.pdbx_seq_one_letter_code
_entity_poly.pdbx_strand_id
1 'polypeptide(L)'
;IVIPDPNPSNLDLLLDQDTRKDLRIYEAYPISTAAAIKESDLIICMDFNAFHRTDTLEPLLLESAQPKILIDHHLSPDSKQFSLVFSETEVSSASELLFHILMHTSQISHKASRIPAAAAVGLMTGMTTDTNNFANSVYPSTLRMASALLEAGIDRDMILQQLYNRFSESRLRLMGHMMKDLLKITDDGVAYIVLDKETQRNYHVKEGDTEGFVNMPLSIDKVVMSILLKEDNDRIRVS
;
A
#
# COMPACT_ATOMS: atom_id res chain seq x y z
N ILE A 1 -12.87 4.21 -8.54
CA ILE A 1 -11.64 3.57 -8.04
C ILE A 1 -11.84 2.07 -8.08
N VAL A 2 -10.85 1.33 -8.56
CA VAL A 2 -10.86 -0.14 -8.61
C VAL A 2 -9.66 -0.67 -7.85
N ILE A 3 -9.90 -1.63 -6.96
CA ILE A 3 -8.86 -2.39 -6.26
C ILE A 3 -9.14 -3.89 -6.42
N PRO A 4 -8.10 -4.76 -6.45
CA PRO A 4 -8.32 -6.21 -6.57
C PRO A 4 -9.03 -6.80 -5.34
N ASP A 5 -8.55 -6.47 -4.16
CA ASP A 5 -8.94 -7.04 -2.86
C ASP A 5 -9.44 -5.96 -1.90
N PRO A 6 -10.12 -6.34 -0.79
CA PRO A 6 -10.51 -5.38 0.25
C PRO A 6 -9.31 -4.65 0.86
N ASN A 7 -9.46 -3.33 1.06
CA ASN A 7 -8.42 -2.56 1.73
C ASN A 7 -8.26 -2.96 3.21
N PRO A 8 -7.04 -2.94 3.75
CA PRO A 8 -6.81 -3.08 5.17
C PRO A 8 -7.54 -2.00 5.99
N SER A 9 -8.06 -2.37 7.16
CA SER A 9 -8.91 -1.47 7.98
C SER A 9 -8.18 -0.21 8.48
N ASN A 10 -6.85 -0.23 8.57
CA ASN A 10 -6.05 0.94 8.91
C ASN A 10 -6.03 2.01 7.81
N LEU A 11 -6.44 1.66 6.58
CA LEU A 11 -6.63 2.59 5.46
C LEU A 11 -8.06 3.13 5.35
N ASP A 12 -8.97 2.78 6.25
CA ASP A 12 -10.34 3.28 6.26
C ASP A 12 -10.44 4.81 6.38
N LEU A 13 -9.38 5.46 6.87
CA LEU A 13 -9.27 6.92 6.89
C LEU A 13 -9.34 7.56 5.49
N LEU A 14 -9.00 6.82 4.44
CA LEU A 14 -9.04 7.28 3.05
C LEU A 14 -10.44 7.15 2.43
N LEU A 15 -11.35 6.44 3.08
CA LEU A 15 -12.67 6.10 2.58
C LEU A 15 -13.74 7.03 3.16
N ASP A 16 -13.83 8.26 2.67
CA ASP A 16 -14.97 9.11 2.92
C ASP A 16 -16.25 8.59 2.21
N GLN A 17 -17.38 9.28 2.40
CA GLN A 17 -18.65 8.82 1.82
C GLN A 17 -18.63 8.77 0.29
N ASP A 18 -17.93 9.68 -0.37
CA ASP A 18 -17.90 9.75 -1.83
C ASP A 18 -16.92 8.71 -2.38
N THR A 19 -15.73 8.58 -1.78
CA THR A 19 -14.77 7.52 -2.13
C THR A 19 -15.40 6.13 -1.98
N ARG A 20 -16.16 5.87 -0.91
CA ARG A 20 -16.83 4.57 -0.69
C ARG A 20 -17.87 4.25 -1.78
N LYS A 21 -18.59 5.23 -2.30
CA LYS A 21 -19.54 5.00 -3.39
C LYS A 21 -18.87 4.61 -4.70
N ASP A 22 -17.69 5.17 -4.95
CA ASP A 22 -16.93 4.99 -6.18
C ASP A 22 -15.89 3.87 -6.10
N LEU A 23 -15.66 3.31 -4.90
CA LEU A 23 -14.75 2.19 -4.70
C LEU A 23 -15.41 0.88 -5.15
N ARG A 24 -14.69 0.14 -6.01
CA ARG A 24 -15.08 -1.18 -6.48
C ARG A 24 -13.98 -2.18 -6.12
N ILE A 25 -14.36 -3.18 -5.36
CA ILE A 25 -13.49 -4.31 -4.98
C ILE A 25 -13.80 -5.43 -5.96
N TYR A 26 -12.82 -5.79 -6.79
CA TYR A 26 -13.03 -6.76 -7.87
C TYR A 26 -13.43 -8.14 -7.33
N GLU A 27 -12.77 -8.63 -6.31
CA GLU A 27 -13.10 -9.91 -5.66
C GLU A 27 -14.57 -9.99 -5.24
N ALA A 28 -15.13 -8.89 -4.71
CA ALA A 28 -16.51 -8.84 -4.25
C ALA A 28 -17.53 -8.60 -5.38
N TYR A 29 -17.14 -7.82 -6.40
CA TYR A 29 -18.07 -7.35 -7.44
C TYR A 29 -17.45 -7.45 -8.86
N PRO A 30 -17.04 -8.65 -9.33
CA PRO A 30 -16.29 -8.79 -10.58
C PRO A 30 -17.05 -8.29 -11.81
N ILE A 31 -18.33 -8.56 -11.93
CA ILE A 31 -19.14 -8.18 -13.10
C ILE A 31 -19.27 -6.65 -13.22
N SER A 32 -19.63 -5.98 -12.13
CA SER A 32 -19.82 -4.52 -12.14
C SER A 32 -18.49 -3.78 -12.29
N THR A 33 -17.41 -4.35 -11.76
CA THR A 33 -16.06 -3.80 -11.92
C THR A 33 -15.58 -3.91 -13.37
N ALA A 34 -15.77 -5.07 -14.02
CA ALA A 34 -15.45 -5.26 -15.42
C ALA A 34 -16.24 -4.30 -16.32
N ALA A 35 -17.53 -4.08 -16.03
CA ALA A 35 -18.36 -3.11 -16.75
C ALA A 35 -17.80 -1.68 -16.59
N ALA A 36 -17.45 -1.28 -15.37
CA ALA A 36 -16.89 0.05 -15.12
C ALA A 36 -15.54 0.29 -15.83
N ILE A 37 -14.66 -0.72 -15.90
CA ILE A 37 -13.42 -0.65 -16.67
C ILE A 37 -13.74 -0.48 -18.15
N LYS A 38 -14.67 -1.25 -18.69
CA LYS A 38 -15.06 -1.20 -20.11
C LYS A 38 -15.72 0.12 -20.51
N GLU A 39 -16.46 0.73 -19.61
CA GLU A 39 -17.18 2.00 -19.84
C GLU A 39 -16.32 3.24 -19.59
N SER A 40 -15.11 3.08 -19.05
CA SER A 40 -14.21 4.21 -18.80
C SER A 40 -13.60 4.75 -20.10
N ASP A 41 -13.30 6.04 -20.13
CA ASP A 41 -12.59 6.69 -21.24
C ASP A 41 -11.06 6.56 -21.10
N LEU A 42 -10.59 6.35 -19.88
CA LEU A 42 -9.19 6.30 -19.51
C LEU A 42 -9.00 5.45 -18.24
N ILE A 43 -7.93 4.67 -18.20
CA ILE A 43 -7.51 3.92 -17.00
C ILE A 43 -6.21 4.52 -16.48
N ILE A 44 -6.19 4.93 -15.22
CA ILE A 44 -4.97 5.37 -14.54
C ILE A 44 -4.53 4.25 -13.61
N CYS A 45 -3.37 3.69 -13.90
CA CYS A 45 -2.73 2.62 -13.15
C CYS A 45 -1.69 3.23 -12.21
N MET A 46 -1.77 2.89 -10.92
CA MET A 46 -0.92 3.50 -9.90
C MET A 46 -0.28 2.45 -9.02
N ASP A 47 1.02 2.65 -8.73
CA ASP A 47 1.77 1.88 -7.75
C ASP A 47 1.97 0.40 -8.09
N PHE A 48 2.13 0.11 -9.38
CA PHE A 48 2.56 -1.20 -9.86
C PHE A 48 3.19 -1.06 -11.25
N ASN A 49 4.24 -1.82 -11.53
CA ASN A 49 5.03 -1.72 -12.77
C ASN A 49 4.52 -2.59 -13.93
N ALA A 50 3.62 -3.55 -13.67
CA ALA A 50 3.06 -4.44 -14.69
C ALA A 50 1.73 -5.06 -14.22
N PHE A 51 0.85 -5.43 -15.17
CA PHE A 51 -0.51 -5.90 -14.85
C PHE A 51 -0.55 -7.19 -14.03
N HIS A 52 0.44 -8.09 -14.15
CA HIS A 52 0.50 -9.30 -13.32
C HIS A 52 0.55 -9.00 -11.81
N ARG A 53 0.92 -7.78 -11.39
CA ARG A 53 0.91 -7.33 -10.00
C ARG A 53 -0.51 -7.05 -9.49
N THR A 54 -1.49 -6.98 -10.37
CA THR A 54 -2.90 -6.76 -10.01
C THR A 54 -3.70 -8.07 -9.87
N ASP A 55 -2.98 -9.22 -9.87
CA ASP A 55 -3.54 -10.57 -9.68
C ASP A 55 -4.77 -10.82 -10.59
N THR A 56 -5.93 -10.95 -10.00
CA THR A 56 -7.18 -11.26 -10.69
C THR A 56 -7.67 -10.19 -11.67
N LEU A 57 -7.18 -8.95 -11.57
CA LEU A 57 -7.51 -7.86 -12.51
C LEU A 57 -6.68 -7.91 -13.81
N GLU A 58 -5.57 -8.63 -13.84
CA GLU A 58 -4.66 -8.67 -15.00
C GLU A 58 -5.39 -8.94 -16.33
N PRO A 59 -6.23 -10.00 -16.46
CA PRO A 59 -6.90 -10.30 -17.72
C PRO A 59 -7.78 -9.14 -18.22
N LEU A 60 -8.50 -8.47 -17.32
CA LEU A 60 -9.35 -7.34 -17.66
C LEU A 60 -8.55 -6.15 -18.16
N LEU A 61 -7.41 -5.86 -17.55
CA LEU A 61 -6.52 -4.78 -17.96
C LEU A 61 -5.87 -5.06 -19.31
N LEU A 62 -5.48 -6.32 -19.58
CA LEU A 62 -4.93 -6.75 -20.86
C LEU A 62 -5.94 -6.68 -21.99
N GLU A 63 -7.19 -7.10 -21.76
CA GLU A 63 -8.27 -7.10 -22.74
C GLU A 63 -8.90 -5.71 -22.98
N SER A 64 -8.69 -4.78 -22.05
CA SER A 64 -9.26 -3.44 -22.13
C SER A 64 -8.65 -2.62 -23.27
N ALA A 65 -9.49 -2.08 -24.14
CA ALA A 65 -9.09 -1.22 -25.27
C ALA A 65 -8.81 0.24 -24.86
N GLN A 66 -9.18 0.65 -23.66
CA GLN A 66 -9.03 2.02 -23.17
C GLN A 66 -7.56 2.42 -23.06
N PRO A 67 -7.19 3.67 -23.36
CA PRO A 67 -5.85 4.17 -23.09
C PRO A 67 -5.52 4.05 -21.61
N LYS A 68 -4.29 3.70 -21.31
CA LYS A 68 -3.81 3.48 -19.95
C LYS A 68 -2.64 4.39 -19.64
N ILE A 69 -2.68 5.02 -18.48
CA ILE A 69 -1.57 5.82 -17.94
C ILE A 69 -1.00 5.08 -16.74
N LEU A 70 0.33 4.99 -16.69
CA LEU A 70 1.06 4.48 -15.52
C LEU A 70 1.63 5.64 -14.71
N ILE A 71 1.45 5.59 -13.38
CA ILE A 71 2.14 6.44 -12.40
C ILE A 71 2.75 5.50 -11.38
N ASP A 72 4.08 5.30 -11.43
CA ASP A 72 4.74 4.26 -10.66
C ASP A 72 6.18 4.63 -10.31
N HIS A 73 6.72 4.06 -9.23
CA HIS A 73 8.09 4.27 -8.78
C HIS A 73 8.93 2.98 -8.73
N HIS A 74 8.37 1.86 -9.16
CA HIS A 74 9.08 0.59 -9.20
C HIS A 74 10.03 0.49 -10.39
N LEU A 75 11.04 -0.38 -10.26
CA LEU A 75 11.99 -0.68 -11.33
C LEU A 75 11.32 -1.45 -12.47
N SER A 76 11.82 -1.26 -13.70
CA SER A 76 11.48 -2.06 -14.87
C SER A 76 9.97 -2.12 -15.20
N PRO A 77 9.32 -0.97 -15.43
CA PRO A 77 7.91 -0.95 -15.83
C PRO A 77 7.71 -1.61 -17.20
N ASP A 78 6.61 -2.36 -17.39
CA ASP A 78 6.20 -2.88 -18.70
C ASP A 78 5.56 -1.78 -19.55
N SER A 79 6.39 -0.86 -20.00
CA SER A 79 5.95 0.36 -20.70
C SER A 79 5.12 0.10 -21.96
N LYS A 80 5.18 -1.11 -22.54
CA LYS A 80 4.41 -1.45 -23.74
C LYS A 80 2.91 -1.55 -23.50
N GLN A 81 2.51 -1.74 -22.26
CA GLN A 81 1.11 -1.88 -21.86
C GLN A 81 0.40 -0.53 -21.65
N PHE A 82 1.13 0.59 -21.71
CA PHE A 82 0.62 1.91 -21.33
C PHE A 82 0.78 2.91 -22.48
N SER A 83 -0.23 3.76 -22.65
CA SER A 83 -0.20 4.86 -23.63
C SER A 83 0.68 6.03 -23.15
N LEU A 84 0.81 6.20 -21.84
CA LEU A 84 1.65 7.20 -21.21
C LEU A 84 2.22 6.63 -19.91
N VAL A 85 3.51 6.88 -19.66
CA VAL A 85 4.21 6.36 -18.49
C VAL A 85 4.87 7.51 -17.75
N PHE A 86 4.50 7.67 -16.49
CA PHE A 86 5.24 8.41 -15.49
C PHE A 86 5.87 7.38 -14.55
N SER A 87 7.16 7.16 -14.70
CA SER A 87 7.91 6.21 -13.88
C SER A 87 9.20 6.86 -13.44
N GLU A 88 9.40 6.96 -12.13
CA GLU A 88 10.56 7.60 -11.52
C GLU A 88 10.97 6.82 -10.25
N THR A 89 12.21 6.38 -10.20
CA THR A 89 12.72 5.57 -9.09
C THR A 89 13.42 6.39 -8.01
N GLU A 90 13.69 7.68 -8.27
CA GLU A 90 14.28 8.60 -7.28
C GLU A 90 13.22 9.41 -6.51
N VAL A 91 12.06 8.78 -6.30
CA VAL A 91 10.99 9.25 -5.41
C VAL A 91 10.63 8.17 -4.42
N SER A 92 10.07 8.54 -3.28
CA SER A 92 9.77 7.61 -2.19
C SER A 92 8.56 6.72 -2.45
N SER A 93 7.67 7.14 -3.33
CA SER A 93 6.37 6.49 -3.55
C SER A 93 5.69 6.97 -4.83
N ALA A 94 4.74 6.19 -5.33
CA ALA A 94 3.83 6.67 -6.39
C ALA A 94 3.03 7.90 -5.95
N SER A 95 2.75 8.05 -4.66
CA SER A 95 2.12 9.23 -4.07
C SER A 95 3.00 10.47 -4.20
N GLU A 96 4.31 10.37 -4.00
CA GLU A 96 5.23 11.49 -4.22
C GLU A 96 5.28 11.87 -5.70
N LEU A 97 5.36 10.91 -6.59
CA LEU A 97 5.33 11.18 -8.02
C LEU A 97 4.02 11.86 -8.45
N LEU A 98 2.88 11.36 -7.97
CA LEU A 98 1.58 12.00 -8.22
C LEU A 98 1.53 13.42 -7.66
N PHE A 99 2.06 13.66 -6.46
CA PHE A 99 2.15 15.02 -5.91
C PHE A 99 2.89 15.95 -6.86
N HIS A 100 4.05 15.53 -7.39
CA HIS A 100 4.80 16.33 -8.34
C HIS A 100 4.02 16.60 -9.63
N ILE A 101 3.33 15.61 -10.18
CA ILE A 101 2.47 15.77 -11.34
C ILE A 101 1.38 16.82 -11.05
N LEU A 102 0.66 16.68 -9.93
CA LEU A 102 -0.41 17.60 -9.54
C LEU A 102 0.09 19.03 -9.37
N MET A 103 1.26 19.21 -8.75
CA MET A 103 1.84 20.56 -8.55
C MET A 103 2.08 21.31 -9.88
N HIS A 104 2.27 20.61 -11.00
CA HIS A 104 2.46 21.19 -12.31
C HIS A 104 1.16 21.38 -13.12
N THR A 105 0.02 20.94 -12.60
CA THR A 105 -1.27 21.22 -13.25
C THR A 105 -1.68 22.68 -13.09
N SER A 106 -2.45 23.19 -14.05
CA SER A 106 -2.95 24.60 -14.02
C SER A 106 -3.86 24.87 -12.81
N GLN A 107 -4.60 23.85 -12.35
CA GLN A 107 -5.50 23.92 -11.21
C GLN A 107 -4.74 24.13 -9.90
N ILE A 108 -3.66 23.39 -9.71
CA ILE A 108 -2.85 23.45 -8.48
C ILE A 108 -1.81 24.56 -8.56
N SER A 109 -1.15 24.73 -9.71
CA SER A 109 -0.25 25.84 -9.99
C SER A 109 0.79 26.06 -8.88
N HIS A 110 1.51 25.01 -8.52
CA HIS A 110 2.57 24.94 -7.49
C HIS A 110 2.13 25.32 -6.07
N LYS A 111 0.82 25.26 -5.76
CA LYS A 111 0.28 25.57 -4.42
C LYS A 111 -0.38 24.33 -3.82
N ALA A 112 0.31 23.63 -2.92
CA ALA A 112 -0.21 22.43 -2.25
C ALA A 112 -1.57 22.66 -1.55
N SER A 113 -1.83 23.87 -1.06
CA SER A 113 -3.11 24.25 -0.45
C SER A 113 -4.31 24.22 -1.41
N ARG A 114 -4.08 24.07 -2.72
CA ARG A 114 -5.14 23.88 -3.72
C ARG A 114 -5.45 22.41 -4.00
N ILE A 115 -4.65 21.49 -3.49
CA ILE A 115 -4.96 20.07 -3.56
C ILE A 115 -6.18 19.81 -2.67
N PRO A 116 -7.21 19.12 -3.16
CA PRO A 116 -8.37 18.76 -2.33
C PRO A 116 -7.93 18.00 -1.06
N ALA A 117 -8.53 18.32 0.08
CA ALA A 117 -8.10 17.77 1.37
C ALA A 117 -8.05 16.23 1.39
N ALA A 118 -9.05 15.55 0.82
CA ALA A 118 -9.05 14.09 0.73
C ALA A 118 -7.86 13.56 -0.08
N ALA A 119 -7.53 14.21 -1.22
CA ALA A 119 -6.37 13.84 -2.02
C ALA A 119 -5.05 14.10 -1.26
N ALA A 120 -4.95 15.23 -0.54
CA ALA A 120 -3.77 15.56 0.24
C ALA A 120 -3.55 14.57 1.41
N VAL A 121 -4.62 14.12 2.07
CA VAL A 121 -4.56 13.02 3.06
C VAL A 121 -4.08 11.72 2.40
N GLY A 122 -4.62 11.36 1.24
CA GLY A 122 -4.17 10.18 0.49
C GLY A 122 -2.69 10.24 0.13
N LEU A 123 -2.23 11.38 -0.40
CA LEU A 123 -0.82 11.60 -0.75
C LEU A 123 0.11 11.48 0.47
N MET A 124 -0.25 12.10 1.60
CA MET A 124 0.52 11.99 2.84
C MET A 124 0.52 10.56 3.36
N THR A 125 -0.61 9.85 3.28
CA THR A 125 -0.74 8.47 3.73
C THR A 125 0.15 7.54 2.90
N GLY A 126 0.06 7.58 1.55
CA GLY A 126 0.85 6.71 0.68
C GLY A 126 2.35 6.94 0.84
N MET A 127 2.80 8.21 0.88
CA MET A 127 4.21 8.51 1.19
C MET A 127 4.62 7.95 2.57
N THR A 128 3.76 8.06 3.59
CA THR A 128 4.06 7.59 4.96
C THR A 128 4.17 6.07 5.02
N THR A 129 3.30 5.35 4.33
CA THR A 129 3.33 3.87 4.30
C THR A 129 4.56 3.35 3.55
N ASP A 130 4.85 3.86 2.37
CA ASP A 130 5.97 3.43 1.54
C ASP A 130 7.33 3.71 2.18
N THR A 131 7.46 4.83 2.87
CA THR A 131 8.69 5.18 3.57
C THR A 131 8.80 4.54 4.96
N ASN A 132 7.82 3.74 5.37
CA ASN A 132 7.73 3.28 6.75
C ASN A 132 7.95 4.43 7.74
N ASN A 133 7.16 5.50 7.58
CA ASN A 133 7.24 6.71 8.39
C ASN A 133 8.64 7.39 8.35
N PHE A 134 9.18 7.56 7.15
CA PHE A 134 10.50 8.14 6.87
C PHE A 134 11.70 7.28 7.32
N ALA A 135 11.51 5.98 7.58
CA ALA A 135 12.62 5.08 7.89
C ALA A 135 13.37 4.60 6.65
N ASN A 136 12.72 4.56 5.48
CA ASN A 136 13.26 3.99 4.25
C ASN A 136 13.00 4.89 3.04
N SER A 137 13.88 4.84 2.04
CA SER A 137 13.69 5.46 0.71
C SER A 137 13.28 6.93 0.75
N VAL A 138 13.87 7.71 1.66
CA VAL A 138 13.56 9.13 1.85
C VAL A 138 14.53 9.99 1.04
N TYR A 139 13.97 10.81 0.16
CA TYR A 139 14.69 11.78 -0.65
C TYR A 139 14.44 13.21 -0.14
N PRO A 140 15.27 14.19 -0.51
CA PRO A 140 14.97 15.59 -0.18
C PRO A 140 13.62 16.09 -0.71
N SER A 141 13.16 15.55 -1.86
CA SER A 141 11.84 15.81 -2.44
C SER A 141 10.70 15.29 -1.57
N THR A 142 10.87 14.10 -0.97
CA THR A 142 9.92 13.50 -0.03
C THR A 142 9.65 14.42 1.17
N LEU A 143 10.72 14.98 1.76
CA LEU A 143 10.59 15.89 2.90
C LEU A 143 9.97 17.23 2.50
N ARG A 144 10.26 17.72 1.28
CA ARG A 144 9.59 18.93 0.76
C ARG A 144 8.10 18.71 0.52
N MET A 145 7.71 17.55 -0.02
CA MET A 145 6.30 17.16 -0.15
C MET A 145 5.62 17.14 1.22
N ALA A 146 6.23 16.48 2.21
CA ALA A 146 5.69 16.43 3.56
C ALA A 146 5.48 17.82 4.15
N SER A 147 6.49 18.69 4.05
CA SER A 147 6.39 20.09 4.50
C SER A 147 5.24 20.83 3.81
N ALA A 148 5.16 20.74 2.48
CA ALA A 148 4.11 21.43 1.72
C ALA A 148 2.70 20.94 2.08
N LEU A 149 2.51 19.65 2.37
CA LEU A 149 1.22 19.10 2.81
C LEU A 149 0.87 19.52 4.24
N LEU A 150 1.86 19.59 5.14
CA LEU A 150 1.67 20.13 6.50
C LEU A 150 1.30 21.63 6.47
N GLU A 151 1.98 22.42 5.65
CA GLU A 151 1.65 23.84 5.43
C GLU A 151 0.25 24.02 4.82
N ALA A 152 -0.22 23.05 4.04
CA ALA A 152 -1.59 23.00 3.52
C ALA A 152 -2.63 22.58 4.58
N GLY A 153 -2.22 22.25 5.80
CA GLY A 153 -3.10 21.97 6.93
C GLY A 153 -3.43 20.48 7.12
N ILE A 154 -2.65 19.55 6.54
CA ILE A 154 -2.88 18.12 6.74
C ILE A 154 -2.45 17.73 8.15
N ASP A 155 -3.36 17.08 8.88
CA ASP A 155 -3.11 16.51 10.20
C ASP A 155 -2.39 15.15 10.07
N ARG A 156 -1.05 15.22 10.09
CA ARG A 156 -0.22 14.02 10.02
C ARG A 156 -0.33 13.15 11.27
N ASP A 157 -0.54 13.73 12.43
CA ASP A 157 -0.63 12.97 13.68
C ASP A 157 -1.88 12.10 13.68
N MET A 158 -3.00 12.61 13.15
CA MET A 158 -4.21 11.82 12.92
C MET A 158 -3.93 10.64 11.96
N ILE A 159 -3.21 10.87 10.86
CA ILE A 159 -2.84 9.83 9.91
C ILE A 159 -2.00 8.74 10.61
N LEU A 160 -0.96 9.11 11.35
CA LEU A 160 -0.12 8.15 12.07
C LEU A 160 -0.90 7.37 13.13
N GLN A 161 -1.81 8.03 13.83
CA GLN A 161 -2.67 7.36 14.81
C GLN A 161 -3.54 6.30 14.15
N GLN A 162 -4.11 6.58 12.98
CA GLN A 162 -4.94 5.63 12.23
C GLN A 162 -4.10 4.46 11.67
N LEU A 163 -2.92 4.75 11.11
CA LEU A 163 -2.08 3.74 10.48
C LEU A 163 -1.41 2.78 11.47
N TYR A 164 -0.90 3.33 12.58
CA TYR A 164 0.04 2.60 13.44
C TYR A 164 -0.42 2.41 14.89
N ASN A 165 -1.45 3.14 15.34
CA ASN A 165 -1.85 3.15 16.76
C ASN A 165 -3.30 2.67 17.00
N ARG A 166 -3.91 2.01 16.01
CA ARG A 166 -5.26 1.41 16.12
C ARG A 166 -5.26 -0.10 16.02
N PHE A 167 -4.28 -0.72 16.60
CA PHE A 167 -4.23 -2.18 16.63
C PHE A 167 -5.25 -2.77 17.59
N SER A 168 -5.85 -3.90 17.19
CA SER A 168 -6.70 -4.68 18.08
C SER A 168 -5.88 -5.29 19.22
N GLU A 169 -6.52 -5.55 20.36
CA GLU A 169 -5.87 -6.31 21.44
C GLU A 169 -5.38 -7.67 20.94
N SER A 170 -6.18 -8.35 20.11
CA SER A 170 -5.81 -9.63 19.49
C SER A 170 -4.51 -9.54 18.69
N ARG A 171 -4.33 -8.49 17.89
CA ARG A 171 -3.10 -8.26 17.12
C ARG A 171 -1.89 -8.09 18.04
N LEU A 172 -2.01 -7.28 19.09
CA LEU A 172 -0.91 -7.05 20.04
C LEU A 172 -0.56 -8.33 20.82
N ARG A 173 -1.56 -9.10 21.24
CA ARG A 173 -1.33 -10.40 21.89
C ARG A 173 -0.69 -11.41 20.95
N LEU A 174 -1.16 -11.50 19.71
CA LEU A 174 -0.54 -12.32 18.65
C LEU A 174 0.92 -11.93 18.46
N MET A 175 1.22 -10.64 18.30
CA MET A 175 2.58 -10.14 18.16
C MET A 175 3.47 -10.58 19.32
N GLY A 176 2.99 -10.44 20.57
CA GLY A 176 3.71 -10.89 21.76
C GLY A 176 4.01 -12.39 21.73
N HIS A 177 3.02 -13.21 21.37
CA HIS A 177 3.19 -14.66 21.22
C HIS A 177 4.17 -15.03 20.10
N MET A 178 4.03 -14.39 18.94
CA MET A 178 4.93 -14.65 17.81
C MET A 178 6.39 -14.33 18.15
N MET A 179 6.64 -13.18 18.79
CA MET A 179 8.00 -12.77 19.14
C MET A 179 8.60 -13.59 20.29
N LYS A 180 7.79 -13.99 21.27
CA LYS A 180 8.25 -14.72 22.45
C LYS A 180 8.38 -16.22 22.18
N ASP A 181 7.37 -16.82 21.58
CA ASP A 181 7.20 -18.27 21.58
C ASP A 181 7.46 -18.91 20.20
N LEU A 182 7.20 -18.19 19.09
CA LEU A 182 7.32 -18.72 17.73
C LEU A 182 8.58 -18.27 16.99
N LEU A 183 9.19 -17.15 17.38
CA LEU A 183 10.40 -16.66 16.74
C LEU A 183 11.56 -17.63 16.98
N LYS A 184 12.17 -18.08 15.89
CA LYS A 184 13.40 -18.86 15.89
C LYS A 184 14.48 -18.14 15.10
N ILE A 185 15.72 -18.22 15.58
CA ILE A 185 16.86 -17.58 14.93
C ILE A 185 17.95 -18.63 14.80
N THR A 186 18.44 -18.83 13.58
CA THR A 186 19.55 -19.74 13.28
C THR A 186 20.89 -19.09 13.65
N ASP A 187 21.94 -19.92 13.72
CA ASP A 187 23.29 -19.41 13.97
C ASP A 187 23.80 -18.50 12.83
N ASP A 188 23.29 -18.70 11.61
CA ASP A 188 23.61 -17.90 10.43
C ASP A 188 22.81 -16.58 10.35
N GLY A 189 22.01 -16.26 11.38
CA GLY A 189 21.29 -14.99 11.43
C GLY A 189 19.97 -14.97 10.65
N VAL A 190 19.39 -16.13 10.32
CA VAL A 190 18.04 -16.20 9.72
C VAL A 190 17.01 -16.30 10.83
N ALA A 191 16.13 -15.31 10.93
CA ALA A 191 14.95 -15.35 11.78
C ALA A 191 13.78 -15.93 11.01
N TYR A 192 13.01 -16.84 11.64
CA TYR A 192 11.77 -17.31 11.03
C TYR A 192 10.68 -17.54 12.07
N ILE A 193 9.45 -17.34 11.61
CA ILE A 193 8.22 -17.52 12.41
C ILE A 193 7.27 -18.38 11.59
N VAL A 194 6.70 -19.42 12.21
CA VAL A 194 5.66 -20.24 11.60
C VAL A 194 4.35 -19.93 12.32
N LEU A 195 3.38 -19.42 11.58
CA LEU A 195 2.06 -19.07 12.07
C LEU A 195 1.03 -20.04 11.49
N ASP A 196 0.69 -21.06 12.26
CA ASP A 196 -0.26 -22.09 11.89
C ASP A 196 -1.73 -21.65 12.03
N LYS A 197 -2.64 -22.43 11.47
CA LYS A 197 -4.10 -22.18 11.52
C LYS A 197 -4.66 -22.22 12.95
N GLU A 198 -4.10 -23.01 13.83
CA GLU A 198 -4.57 -23.13 15.21
C GLU A 198 -4.27 -21.83 15.97
N THR A 199 -3.05 -21.36 15.88
CA THR A 199 -2.64 -20.06 16.45
C THR A 199 -3.46 -18.93 15.87
N GLN A 200 -3.68 -18.90 14.54
CA GLN A 200 -4.52 -17.88 13.90
C GLN A 200 -5.95 -17.87 14.48
N ARG A 201 -6.55 -19.02 14.68
CA ARG A 201 -7.89 -19.13 15.29
C ARG A 201 -7.90 -18.67 16.73
N ASN A 202 -6.91 -19.08 17.53
CA ASN A 202 -6.83 -18.77 18.96
C ASN A 202 -6.70 -17.26 19.21
N TYR A 203 -6.03 -16.55 18.31
CA TYR A 203 -5.86 -15.10 18.37
C TYR A 203 -6.86 -14.32 17.49
N HIS A 204 -7.84 -14.99 16.88
CA HIS A 204 -8.86 -14.37 16.02
C HIS A 204 -8.23 -13.49 14.92
N VAL A 205 -7.16 -13.97 14.29
CA VAL A 205 -6.38 -13.25 13.29
C VAL A 205 -7.26 -12.88 12.09
N LYS A 206 -7.27 -11.60 11.77
CA LYS A 206 -7.92 -11.05 10.56
C LYS A 206 -6.89 -10.78 9.47
N GLU A 207 -7.36 -10.54 8.26
CA GLU A 207 -6.51 -10.06 7.17
C GLU A 207 -5.83 -8.74 7.58
N GLY A 208 -4.54 -8.60 7.28
CA GLY A 208 -3.74 -7.44 7.68
C GLY A 208 -3.14 -7.51 9.10
N ASP A 209 -3.65 -8.37 10.01
CA ASP A 209 -3.16 -8.42 11.41
C ASP A 209 -1.69 -8.83 11.54
N THR A 210 -1.11 -9.47 10.53
CA THR A 210 0.29 -9.90 10.54
C THR A 210 1.21 -8.98 9.75
N GLU A 211 0.68 -7.92 9.15
CA GLU A 211 1.51 -6.96 8.40
C GLU A 211 2.59 -6.31 9.27
N GLY A 212 3.81 -6.24 8.74
CA GLY A 212 4.97 -5.69 9.40
C GLY A 212 5.64 -6.62 10.43
N PHE A 213 5.00 -7.73 10.84
CA PHE A 213 5.59 -8.63 11.84
C PHE A 213 6.87 -9.31 11.33
N VAL A 214 6.95 -9.60 10.02
CA VAL A 214 8.15 -10.16 9.41
C VAL A 214 9.37 -9.24 9.54
N ASN A 215 9.16 -7.93 9.63
CA ASN A 215 10.27 -6.97 9.73
C ASN A 215 10.80 -6.79 11.16
N MET A 216 10.04 -7.18 12.18
CA MET A 216 10.42 -6.96 13.57
C MET A 216 11.72 -7.66 13.96
N PRO A 217 11.98 -8.92 13.58
CA PRO A 217 13.25 -9.58 13.91
C PRO A 217 14.48 -8.94 13.28
N LEU A 218 14.34 -8.17 12.20
CA LEU A 218 15.43 -7.44 11.56
C LEU A 218 16.03 -6.34 12.46
N SER A 219 15.36 -5.97 13.55
CA SER A 219 15.90 -5.07 14.58
C SER A 219 16.94 -5.72 15.50
N ILE A 220 17.14 -7.03 15.39
CA ILE A 220 18.14 -7.78 16.17
C ILE A 220 19.47 -7.76 15.41
N ASP A 221 20.53 -7.23 15.98
CA ASP A 221 21.83 -7.00 15.31
C ASP A 221 22.36 -8.20 14.52
N LYS A 222 22.17 -9.43 15.01
CA LYS A 222 22.64 -10.64 14.36
C LYS A 222 21.73 -11.16 13.26
N VAL A 223 20.53 -10.59 13.09
CA VAL A 223 19.55 -11.07 12.10
C VAL A 223 19.77 -10.35 10.77
N VAL A 224 20.08 -11.13 9.74
CA VAL A 224 20.31 -10.64 8.36
C VAL A 224 19.14 -10.93 7.42
N MET A 225 18.25 -11.86 7.82
CA MET A 225 17.06 -12.24 7.06
C MET A 225 15.91 -12.59 8.01
N SER A 226 14.70 -12.22 7.67
CA SER A 226 13.51 -12.60 8.42
C SER A 226 12.45 -13.17 7.51
N ILE A 227 11.80 -14.26 7.92
CA ILE A 227 10.81 -15.01 7.16
C ILE A 227 9.57 -15.25 8.02
N LEU A 228 8.41 -14.92 7.51
CA LEU A 228 7.13 -15.30 8.09
C LEU A 228 6.45 -16.34 7.18
N LEU A 229 6.24 -17.53 7.72
CA LEU A 229 5.51 -18.63 7.10
C LEU A 229 4.10 -18.67 7.70
N LYS A 230 3.10 -18.21 6.97
CA LYS A 230 1.71 -18.18 7.41
C LYS A 230 0.93 -19.28 6.69
N GLU A 231 0.34 -20.20 7.45
CA GLU A 231 -0.56 -21.19 6.90
C GLU A 231 -1.84 -20.51 6.39
N ASP A 232 -2.14 -20.69 5.12
CA ASP A 232 -3.34 -20.25 4.44
C ASP A 232 -4.04 -21.50 3.85
N ASN A 233 -5.31 -21.44 3.49
CA ASN A 233 -6.15 -22.57 3.14
C ASN A 233 -5.38 -23.83 2.63
N ASP A 234 -4.96 -23.83 1.37
CA ASP A 234 -4.26 -24.93 0.72
C ASP A 234 -2.78 -24.61 0.43
N ARG A 235 -2.26 -23.53 1.00
CA ARG A 235 -0.91 -23.03 0.72
C ARG A 235 -0.27 -22.43 1.97
N ILE A 236 1.04 -22.24 1.92
CA ILE A 236 1.80 -21.44 2.89
C ILE A 236 2.16 -20.14 2.20
N ARG A 237 1.71 -19.02 2.79
CA ARG A 237 2.13 -17.69 2.37
C ARG A 237 3.49 -17.40 3.00
N VAL A 238 4.44 -16.99 2.19
CA VAL A 238 5.81 -16.66 2.61
C VAL A 238 6.01 -15.15 2.40
N SER A 239 6.45 -14.48 3.45
CA SER A 239 6.83 -13.06 3.44
C SER A 239 8.27 -12.92 3.90
#